data_7250805e87d0032737f0c00f972b006b
#
_entry.id   7250805e87d0032737f0c00f972b006b
#
_cell.length_a   1.000
_cell.length_b   1.000
_cell.length_c   1.000
_cell.angle_alpha   90.00
_cell.angle_beta   90.00
_cell.angle_gamma   90.00
#
_symmetry.space_group_name_H-M   'P 1'
#
loop_
_entity.id
_entity.type
_entity.pdbx_description
1 polymer ?
#
loop_
_entity_poly.entity_id
_entity_poly.type
_entity_poly.pdbx_seq_one_letter_code
_entity_poly.pdbx_strand_id
1 'polypeptide(L)'
;MLDIKGVKKSYGEFQLDCSLNVEKGRITGLVGENGAGKSTVFKAVLGLISYDGGEIKILGKKPQELNEKEKEQMGVVLAEAGFSGYLKGKDVEAVLAKLYPKFEEEKFLQMCERYQIPLDKFLKEYSTGMKAKLNLIIALTHQADFLMLDEPTTGLDVGAREG
;
A
#
# COMPACT_ATOMS: atom_id res chain seq x y z
N MET A 1 5.74 -15.63 0.74
CA MET A 1 5.86 -14.16 0.85
C MET A 1 5.07 -13.62 2.04
N LEU A 2 3.75 -13.80 2.06
CA LEU A 2 2.87 -13.53 3.22
C LEU A 2 2.16 -14.82 3.61
N ASP A 3 2.13 -15.14 4.90
CA ASP A 3 1.41 -16.29 5.46
C ASP A 3 0.59 -15.84 6.66
N ILE A 4 -0.73 -16.00 6.58
CA ILE A 4 -1.71 -15.68 7.62
C ILE A 4 -2.40 -16.98 8.00
N LYS A 5 -2.33 -17.36 9.28
CA LYS A 5 -2.90 -18.60 9.81
C LYS A 5 -3.87 -18.32 10.93
N GLY A 6 -5.16 -18.50 10.69
CA GLY A 6 -6.23 -18.41 11.68
C GLY A 6 -6.20 -17.09 12.45
N VAL A 7 -5.91 -15.97 11.79
CA VAL A 7 -5.85 -14.66 12.44
C VAL A 7 -7.25 -14.23 12.81
N LYS A 8 -7.44 -13.96 14.10
CA LYS A 8 -8.71 -13.53 14.69
C LYS A 8 -8.61 -12.12 15.21
N LYS A 9 -9.66 -11.32 14.97
CA LYS A 9 -9.82 -9.97 15.52
C LYS A 9 -11.28 -9.68 15.78
N SER A 10 -11.57 -9.16 16.97
CA SER A 10 -12.94 -8.79 17.35
C SER A 10 -13.03 -7.30 17.67
N TYR A 11 -14.09 -6.66 17.20
CA TYR A 11 -14.51 -5.30 17.52
C TYR A 11 -16.01 -5.28 17.75
N GLY A 12 -16.43 -5.39 19.03
CA GLY A 12 -17.86 -5.52 19.37
C GLY A 12 -18.47 -6.76 18.68
N GLU A 13 -19.45 -6.54 17.81
CA GLU A 13 -20.12 -7.62 17.06
C GLU A 13 -19.32 -8.10 15.84
N PHE A 14 -18.37 -7.29 15.35
CA PHE A 14 -17.53 -7.67 14.21
C PHE A 14 -16.49 -8.71 14.64
N GLN A 15 -16.41 -9.79 13.88
CA GLN A 15 -15.41 -10.84 14.06
C GLN A 15 -14.72 -11.15 12.74
N LEU A 16 -13.39 -11.05 12.74
CA LEU A 16 -12.53 -11.50 11.65
C LEU A 16 -11.96 -12.88 12.02
N ASP A 17 -12.03 -13.82 11.09
CA ASP A 17 -11.25 -15.07 11.09
C ASP A 17 -10.68 -15.26 9.68
N CYS A 18 -9.36 -15.16 9.53
CA CYS A 18 -8.73 -15.11 8.22
C CYS A 18 -7.49 -16.01 8.16
N SER A 19 -7.42 -16.80 7.08
CA SER A 19 -6.21 -17.51 6.67
C SER A 19 -5.95 -17.22 5.19
N LEU A 20 -4.72 -16.81 4.86
CA LEU A 20 -4.33 -16.44 3.52
C LEU A 20 -2.84 -16.74 3.31
N ASN A 21 -2.49 -17.28 2.16
CA ASN A 21 -1.11 -17.42 1.73
C ASN A 21 -0.88 -16.66 0.42
N VAL A 22 0.18 -15.85 0.37
CA VAL A 22 0.63 -15.15 -0.86
C VAL A 22 2.03 -15.61 -1.21
N GLU A 23 2.16 -16.29 -2.33
CA GLU A 23 3.43 -16.79 -2.83
C GLU A 23 4.21 -15.68 -3.57
N LYS A 24 5.53 -15.85 -3.66
CA LYS A 24 6.39 -14.98 -4.46
C LYS A 24 6.02 -15.06 -5.95
N GLY A 25 5.97 -13.90 -6.62
CA GLY A 25 5.64 -13.82 -8.05
C GLY A 25 4.17 -14.06 -8.38
N ARG A 26 3.29 -14.00 -7.39
CA ARG A 26 1.83 -14.13 -7.57
C ARG A 26 1.11 -12.85 -7.21
N ILE A 27 0.01 -12.60 -7.92
CA ILE A 27 -0.97 -11.58 -7.57
C ILE A 27 -2.14 -12.30 -6.87
N THR A 28 -2.49 -11.84 -5.67
CA THR A 28 -3.58 -12.39 -4.88
C THR A 28 -4.60 -11.29 -4.60
N GLY A 29 -5.85 -11.50 -5.01
CA GLY A 29 -6.96 -10.58 -4.73
C GLY A 29 -7.69 -10.98 -3.45
N LEU A 30 -7.85 -10.05 -2.52
CA LEU A 30 -8.71 -10.17 -1.35
C LEU A 30 -10.06 -9.51 -1.65
N VAL A 31 -11.08 -10.33 -1.89
CA VAL A 31 -12.42 -9.86 -2.28
C VAL A 31 -13.41 -10.09 -1.14
N GLY A 32 -14.33 -9.17 -0.96
CA GLY A 32 -15.38 -9.23 0.05
C GLY A 32 -16.18 -7.94 0.09
N GLU A 33 -17.34 -7.98 0.74
CA GLU A 33 -18.21 -6.83 0.93
C GLU A 33 -17.54 -5.70 1.73
N ASN A 34 -18.11 -4.50 1.70
CA ASN A 34 -17.69 -3.42 2.58
C ASN A 34 -17.94 -3.82 4.04
N GLY A 35 -16.95 -3.60 4.90
CA GLY A 35 -17.01 -4.04 6.29
C GLY A 35 -16.59 -5.50 6.55
N ALA A 36 -16.31 -6.31 5.51
CA ALA A 36 -15.86 -7.70 5.67
C ALA A 36 -14.47 -7.87 6.33
N GLY A 37 -13.79 -6.78 6.66
CA GLY A 37 -12.50 -6.82 7.37
C GLY A 37 -11.26 -6.77 6.48
N LYS A 38 -11.38 -6.49 5.17
CA LYS A 38 -10.23 -6.39 4.26
C LYS A 38 -9.15 -5.45 4.80
N SER A 39 -9.51 -4.21 5.11
CA SER A 39 -8.55 -3.22 5.66
C SER A 39 -8.07 -3.60 7.08
N THR A 40 -8.85 -4.37 7.84
CA THR A 40 -8.41 -4.92 9.14
C THR A 40 -7.27 -5.93 8.93
N VAL A 41 -7.40 -6.83 7.94
CA VAL A 41 -6.32 -7.75 7.54
C VAL A 41 -5.07 -6.97 7.16
N PHE A 42 -5.19 -5.95 6.30
CA PHE A 42 -4.06 -5.10 5.89
C PHE A 42 -3.38 -4.44 7.09
N LYS A 43 -4.15 -3.82 7.98
CA LYS A 43 -3.63 -3.17 9.19
C LYS A 43 -2.93 -4.18 10.13
N ALA A 44 -3.47 -5.39 10.26
CA ALA A 44 -2.85 -6.46 11.06
C ALA A 44 -1.54 -6.95 10.45
N VAL A 45 -1.51 -7.16 9.13
CA VAL A 45 -0.29 -7.54 8.37
C VAL A 45 0.80 -6.49 8.53
N LEU A 46 0.45 -5.21 8.53
CA LEU A 46 1.40 -4.09 8.71
C LEU A 46 1.80 -3.86 10.18
N GLY A 47 1.22 -4.61 11.12
CA GLY A 47 1.47 -4.43 12.55
C GLY A 47 0.88 -3.13 13.12
N LEU A 48 -0.05 -2.49 12.40
CA LEU A 48 -0.71 -1.25 12.84
C LEU A 48 -1.80 -1.50 13.87
N ILE A 49 -2.30 -2.72 13.95
CA ILE A 49 -3.25 -3.18 14.99
C ILE A 49 -2.80 -4.53 15.53
N SER A 50 -3.19 -4.80 16.80
CA SER A 50 -3.05 -6.13 17.39
C SER A 50 -4.18 -7.05 16.92
N TYR A 51 -3.93 -8.35 16.88
CA TYR A 51 -4.94 -9.38 16.64
C TYR A 51 -5.03 -10.31 17.86
N ASP A 52 -6.18 -10.99 18.01
CA ASP A 52 -6.53 -11.70 19.23
C ASP A 52 -6.06 -13.17 19.20
N GLY A 53 -5.72 -13.70 18.02
CA GLY A 53 -5.22 -15.06 17.84
C GLY A 53 -4.71 -15.31 16.44
N GLY A 54 -4.03 -16.44 16.24
CA GLY A 54 -3.42 -16.81 14.98
C GLY A 54 -1.98 -16.31 14.81
N GLU A 55 -1.47 -16.39 13.59
CA GLU A 55 -0.11 -15.99 13.26
C GLU A 55 -0.06 -15.27 11.91
N ILE A 56 0.76 -14.21 11.83
CA ILE A 56 1.11 -13.52 10.58
C ILE A 56 2.62 -13.57 10.40
N LYS A 57 3.05 -13.99 9.20
CA LYS A 57 4.46 -13.91 8.78
C LYS A 57 4.57 -13.19 7.45
N ILE A 58 5.45 -12.20 7.38
CA ILE A 58 5.84 -11.48 6.17
C ILE A 58 7.33 -11.73 5.97
N LEU A 59 7.73 -12.13 4.77
CA LEU A 59 9.13 -12.48 4.48
C LEU A 59 9.70 -13.52 5.49
N GLY A 60 8.83 -14.37 6.05
CA GLY A 60 9.20 -15.40 7.04
C GLY A 60 9.26 -14.93 8.49
N LYS A 61 9.01 -13.65 8.78
CA LYS A 61 9.08 -13.05 10.12
C LYS A 61 7.73 -12.47 10.55
N LYS A 62 7.54 -12.29 11.85
CA LYS A 62 6.38 -11.53 12.35
C LYS A 62 6.51 -10.05 11.97
N PRO A 63 5.39 -9.34 11.74
CA PRO A 63 5.43 -7.91 11.36
C PRO A 63 6.29 -7.03 12.29
N GLN A 64 6.26 -7.32 13.60
CA GLN A 64 7.00 -6.58 14.62
C GLN A 64 8.51 -6.87 14.62
N GLU A 65 8.93 -7.98 14.01
CA GLU A 65 10.33 -8.42 13.92
C GLU A 65 11.04 -7.92 12.65
N LEU A 66 10.29 -7.26 11.74
CA LEU A 66 10.85 -6.71 10.51
C LEU A 66 11.73 -5.50 10.83
N ASN A 67 12.97 -5.56 10.38
CA ASN A 67 13.89 -4.42 10.43
C ASN A 67 13.61 -3.40 9.31
N GLU A 68 14.31 -2.26 9.32
CA GLU A 68 14.10 -1.19 8.33
C GLU A 68 14.32 -1.68 6.89
N LYS A 69 15.39 -2.43 6.63
CA LYS A 69 15.71 -2.98 5.30
C LYS A 69 14.65 -3.95 4.77
N GLU A 70 14.01 -4.70 5.66
CA GLU A 70 12.91 -5.59 5.29
C GLU A 70 11.62 -4.82 5.04
N LYS A 71 11.37 -3.75 5.78
CA LYS A 71 10.23 -2.84 5.53
C LYS A 71 10.40 -2.07 4.23
N GLU A 72 11.61 -1.69 3.84
CA GLU A 72 11.92 -1.09 2.54
C GLU A 72 11.55 -2.01 1.35
N GLN A 73 11.48 -3.33 1.56
CA GLN A 73 11.05 -4.29 0.54
C GLN A 73 9.53 -4.35 0.37
N MET A 74 8.78 -3.60 1.17
CA MET A 74 7.32 -3.57 1.14
C MET A 74 6.81 -2.26 0.56
N GLY A 75 6.03 -2.35 -0.51
CA GLY A 75 5.25 -1.25 -1.07
C GLY A 75 3.82 -1.32 -0.55
N VAL A 76 3.36 -0.25 0.08
CA VAL A 76 2.04 -0.23 0.70
C VAL A 76 1.26 0.98 0.23
N VAL A 77 0.07 0.74 -0.30
CA VAL A 77 -0.94 1.76 -0.59
C VAL A 77 -2.16 1.46 0.27
N LEU A 78 -2.43 2.32 1.24
CA LEU A 78 -3.65 2.26 2.05
C LEU A 78 -4.60 3.37 1.59
N ALA A 79 -5.90 3.08 1.58
CA ALA A 79 -6.93 4.02 1.17
C ALA A 79 -6.90 5.34 1.96
N GLU A 80 -6.54 5.28 3.23
CA GLU A 80 -6.50 6.43 4.14
C GLU A 80 -5.09 7.01 4.37
N ALA A 81 -4.06 6.41 3.79
CA ALA A 81 -2.68 6.85 3.97
C ALA A 81 -2.23 7.76 2.82
N GLY A 82 -1.35 8.69 3.14
CA GLY A 82 -0.78 9.59 2.14
C GLY A 82 0.17 10.61 2.75
N PHE A 83 0.81 11.36 1.87
CA PHE A 83 1.65 12.48 2.27
C PHE A 83 0.80 13.68 2.70
N SER A 84 1.39 14.56 3.51
CA SER A 84 0.75 15.82 3.89
C SER A 84 0.29 16.62 2.66
N GLY A 85 -0.93 17.12 2.70
CA GLY A 85 -1.48 17.95 1.62
C GLY A 85 -0.70 19.24 1.34
N TYR A 86 0.18 19.66 2.24
CA TYR A 86 1.04 20.83 2.09
C TYR A 86 2.37 20.55 1.38
N LEU A 87 2.66 19.32 1.01
CA LEU A 87 3.78 18.98 0.15
C LEU A 87 3.36 19.11 -1.32
N LYS A 88 4.31 19.43 -2.18
CA LYS A 88 4.18 19.33 -3.64
C LYS A 88 4.62 17.95 -4.13
N GLY A 89 4.23 17.57 -5.34
CA GLY A 89 4.67 16.30 -5.93
C GLY A 89 6.19 16.14 -5.96
N LYS A 90 6.94 17.21 -6.27
CA LYS A 90 8.41 17.22 -6.24
C LYS A 90 9.00 17.07 -4.84
N ASP A 91 8.30 17.51 -3.79
CA ASP A 91 8.76 17.32 -2.42
C ASP A 91 8.62 15.84 -2.04
N VAL A 92 7.56 15.17 -2.52
CA VAL A 92 7.35 13.73 -2.36
C VAL A 92 8.48 12.95 -3.03
N GLU A 93 8.82 13.26 -4.28
CA GLU A 93 9.94 12.66 -5.01
C GLU A 93 11.25 12.79 -4.21
N ALA A 94 11.59 14.00 -3.75
CA ALA A 94 12.79 14.25 -2.97
C ALA A 94 12.83 13.47 -1.63
N VAL A 95 11.69 13.23 -1.01
CA VAL A 95 11.56 12.40 0.20
C VAL A 95 11.79 10.93 -0.15
N LEU A 96 11.17 10.44 -1.23
CA LEU A 96 11.30 9.04 -1.65
C LEU A 96 12.75 8.69 -2.03
N ALA A 97 13.44 9.57 -2.76
CA ALA A 97 14.84 9.40 -3.14
C ALA A 97 15.78 9.28 -1.93
N LYS A 98 15.41 9.91 -0.79
CA LYS A 98 16.18 9.81 0.46
C LYS A 98 15.82 8.58 1.29
N LEU A 99 14.56 8.16 1.26
CA LEU A 99 14.06 7.06 2.10
C LEU A 99 14.32 5.69 1.48
N TYR A 100 14.25 5.58 0.14
CA TYR A 100 14.34 4.30 -0.56
C TYR A 100 15.59 4.24 -1.45
N PRO A 101 16.62 3.50 -1.06
CA PRO A 101 17.87 3.41 -1.83
C PRO A 101 17.70 2.86 -3.25
N LYS A 102 16.61 2.12 -3.50
CA LYS A 102 16.28 1.54 -4.81
C LYS A 102 15.22 2.34 -5.58
N PHE A 103 14.88 3.55 -5.12
CA PHE A 103 13.87 4.37 -5.78
C PHE A 103 14.28 4.74 -7.20
N GLU A 104 13.40 4.43 -8.16
CA GLU A 104 13.60 4.69 -9.59
C GLU A 104 13.09 6.10 -9.96
N GLU A 105 13.87 7.13 -9.63
CA GLU A 105 13.50 8.55 -9.82
C GLU A 105 13.08 8.85 -11.27
N GLU A 106 13.88 8.41 -12.25
CA GLU A 106 13.57 8.63 -13.66
C GLU A 106 12.23 8.00 -14.06
N LYS A 107 11.97 6.77 -13.63
CA LYS A 107 10.70 6.09 -13.87
C LYS A 107 9.53 6.77 -13.17
N PHE A 108 9.74 7.29 -11.95
CA PHE A 108 8.73 8.07 -11.23
C PHE A 108 8.32 9.31 -12.03
N LEU A 109 9.30 10.08 -12.52
CA LEU A 109 9.06 11.28 -13.32
C LEU A 109 8.33 10.94 -14.62
N GLN A 110 8.78 9.91 -15.36
CA GLN A 110 8.12 9.43 -16.59
C GLN A 110 6.68 9.00 -16.34
N MET A 111 6.42 8.29 -15.25
CA MET A 111 5.06 7.88 -14.90
C MET A 111 4.19 9.08 -14.50
N CYS A 112 4.72 10.04 -13.72
CA CYS A 112 4.01 11.26 -13.38
C CYS A 112 3.61 12.06 -14.63
N GLU A 113 4.52 12.19 -15.61
CA GLU A 113 4.23 12.82 -16.88
C GLU A 113 3.16 12.06 -17.67
N ARG A 114 3.34 10.75 -17.86
CA ARG A 114 2.39 9.88 -18.57
C ARG A 114 0.97 9.94 -18.00
N TYR A 115 0.84 9.95 -16.68
CA TYR A 115 -0.46 9.96 -16.00
C TYR A 115 -0.94 11.36 -15.61
N GLN A 116 -0.25 12.40 -16.09
CA GLN A 116 -0.60 13.81 -15.91
C GLN A 116 -0.68 14.23 -14.42
N ILE A 117 0.28 13.81 -13.63
CA ILE A 117 0.44 14.19 -12.23
C ILE A 117 1.30 15.46 -12.14
N PRO A 118 0.74 16.61 -11.74
CA PRO A 118 1.45 17.89 -11.72
C PRO A 118 2.36 18.01 -10.51
N LEU A 119 3.65 17.86 -10.68
CA LEU A 119 4.64 17.86 -9.60
C LEU A 119 4.79 19.20 -8.86
N ASP A 120 4.41 20.32 -9.50
CA ASP A 120 4.52 21.67 -8.91
C ASP A 120 3.32 22.11 -8.06
N LYS A 121 2.22 21.35 -8.07
CA LYS A 121 1.03 21.64 -7.26
C LYS A 121 1.11 20.99 -5.89
N PHE A 122 0.44 21.60 -4.90
CA PHE A 122 0.28 20.99 -3.59
C PHE A 122 -0.66 19.79 -3.64
N LEU A 123 -0.37 18.76 -2.85
CA LEU A 123 -1.17 17.51 -2.83
C LEU A 123 -2.62 17.75 -2.38
N LYS A 124 -2.90 18.80 -1.59
CA LYS A 124 -4.28 19.20 -1.26
C LYS A 124 -5.11 19.63 -2.47
N GLU A 125 -4.45 20.05 -3.56
CA GLU A 125 -5.09 20.46 -4.81
C GLU A 125 -5.32 19.29 -5.78
N TYR A 126 -4.81 18.11 -5.42
CA TYR A 126 -5.01 16.91 -6.22
C TYR A 126 -6.41 16.35 -6.03
N SER A 127 -7.04 15.93 -7.13
CA SER A 127 -8.27 15.13 -7.07
C SER A 127 -8.00 13.78 -6.39
N THR A 128 -9.07 13.11 -5.96
CA THR A 128 -8.95 11.75 -5.40
C THR A 128 -8.27 10.79 -6.37
N GLY A 129 -8.62 10.86 -7.66
CA GLY A 129 -7.98 10.06 -8.71
C GLY A 129 -6.49 10.38 -8.89
N MET A 130 -6.09 11.66 -8.83
CA MET A 130 -4.67 12.04 -8.90
C MET A 130 -3.88 11.51 -7.71
N LYS A 131 -4.45 11.55 -6.50
CA LYS A 131 -3.83 10.99 -5.30
C LYS A 131 -3.67 9.47 -5.41
N ALA A 132 -4.71 8.77 -5.89
CA ALA A 132 -4.65 7.33 -6.11
C ALA A 132 -3.57 6.96 -7.13
N LYS A 133 -3.49 7.66 -8.26
CA LYS A 133 -2.43 7.47 -9.26
C LYS A 133 -1.04 7.72 -8.68
N LEU A 134 -0.84 8.82 -7.94
CA LEU A 134 0.44 9.11 -7.30
C LEU A 134 0.86 7.99 -6.34
N ASN A 135 -0.04 7.51 -5.49
CA ASN A 135 0.23 6.42 -4.56
C ASN A 135 0.64 5.13 -5.28
N LEU A 136 -0.01 4.80 -6.41
CA LEU A 136 0.37 3.66 -7.24
C LEU A 136 1.76 3.86 -7.88
N ILE A 137 2.04 5.05 -8.42
CA ILE A 137 3.35 5.38 -8.99
C ILE A 137 4.45 5.20 -7.94
N ILE A 138 4.23 5.70 -6.72
CA ILE A 138 5.17 5.53 -5.60
C ILE A 138 5.41 4.05 -5.32
N ALA A 139 4.33 3.25 -5.17
CA ALA A 139 4.44 1.84 -4.88
C ALA A 139 5.19 1.04 -5.96
N LEU A 140 5.06 1.45 -7.24
CA LEU A 140 5.70 0.79 -8.38
C LEU A 140 7.15 1.22 -8.62
N THR A 141 7.56 2.37 -8.08
CA THR A 141 8.87 2.98 -8.37
C THR A 141 9.89 2.82 -7.26
N HIS A 142 9.51 2.36 -6.07
CA HIS A 142 10.49 2.10 -5.02
C HIS A 142 11.04 0.66 -5.01
N GLN A 143 10.70 -0.15 -6.03
CA GLN A 143 11.18 -1.51 -6.22
C GLN A 143 10.90 -2.46 -5.03
N ALA A 144 9.68 -2.44 -4.54
CA ALA A 144 9.25 -3.37 -3.51
C ALA A 144 9.20 -4.82 -4.02
N ASP A 145 9.67 -5.75 -3.21
CA ASP A 145 9.51 -7.19 -3.45
C ASP A 145 8.09 -7.69 -3.13
N PHE A 146 7.37 -6.96 -2.28
CA PHE A 146 6.00 -7.26 -1.85
C PHE A 146 5.13 -6.00 -1.86
N LEU A 147 4.04 -6.03 -2.64
CA LEU A 147 3.09 -4.93 -2.75
C LEU A 147 1.78 -5.27 -2.05
N MET A 148 1.28 -4.34 -1.25
CA MET A 148 -0.05 -4.37 -0.65
C MET A 148 -0.84 -3.14 -1.08
N LEU A 149 -1.93 -3.36 -1.81
CA LEU A 149 -2.75 -2.29 -2.38
C LEU A 149 -4.18 -2.40 -1.83
N ASP A 150 -4.58 -1.47 -0.96
CA ASP A 150 -5.94 -1.38 -0.42
C ASP A 150 -6.76 -0.43 -1.29
N GLU A 151 -7.76 -0.99 -1.98
CA GLU A 151 -8.65 -0.27 -2.89
C GLU A 151 -7.93 0.67 -3.91
N PRO A 152 -6.91 0.18 -4.64
CA PRO A 152 -6.03 1.04 -5.43
C PRO A 152 -6.72 1.77 -6.59
N THR A 153 -7.94 1.37 -6.95
CA THR A 153 -8.73 1.97 -8.04
C THR A 153 -9.82 2.91 -7.54
N THR A 154 -9.96 3.11 -6.25
CA THR A 154 -10.95 4.03 -5.68
C THR A 154 -10.68 5.46 -6.14
N GLY A 155 -11.70 6.10 -6.75
CA GLY A 155 -11.61 7.43 -7.32
C GLY A 155 -10.95 7.53 -8.70
N LEU A 156 -10.61 6.40 -9.33
CA LEU A 156 -10.21 6.36 -10.74
C LEU A 156 -11.44 6.25 -11.63
N ASP A 157 -11.45 7.02 -12.74
CA ASP A 157 -12.46 6.88 -13.79
C ASP A 157 -12.39 5.50 -14.45
N VAL A 158 -13.52 5.04 -15.06
CA VAL A 158 -13.61 3.73 -15.71
C VAL A 158 -12.49 3.56 -16.76
N GLY A 159 -12.21 4.59 -17.55
CA GLY A 159 -11.13 4.56 -18.54
C GLY A 159 -9.71 4.49 -17.94
N ALA A 160 -9.52 4.89 -16.69
CA ALA A 160 -8.23 4.77 -16.00
C ALA A 160 -8.03 3.41 -15.30
N ARG A 161 -9.11 2.58 -15.26
CA ARG A 161 -9.07 1.22 -14.68
C ARG A 161 -8.60 0.16 -15.68
N GLU A 162 -8.62 0.48 -16.98
CA GLU A 162 -8.25 -0.44 -18.07
C GLU A 162 -6.79 -0.31 -18.54
N GLY A 163 -6.01 0.56 -17.94
CA GLY A 163 -4.58 0.81 -18.22
C GLY A 163 -3.67 0.32 -17.11
#